data_5f4355d6f546cec44154199a81c02bac
#
_entry.id   5f4355d6f546cec44154199a81c02bac
#
_cell.length_a   1.000
_cell.length_b   1.000
_cell.length_c   1.000
_cell.angle_alpha   90.00
_cell.angle_beta   90.00
_cell.angle_gamma   90.00
#
_symmetry.space_group_name_H-M   'P 1'
#
loop_
_entity.id
_entity.type
_entity.pdbx_description
1 polymer ?
#
loop_
_entity_poly.entity_id
_entity_poly.type
_entity_poly.pdbx_seq_one_letter_code
_entity_poly.pdbx_strand_id
1 'polypeptide(L)'
;MAKWTANDIPDLSGKTAVVTGANSGLGYETAVALARHGAHVVLACRDEGRGTDAIERLRSEAPAASVELSLLDLADLTSVRKFAEGYAGERQDLDILVNNAGVMALDQRRQTADGFEMQLGTNHLGHFALTGLLLPQLQAQGGGRVVNVTSFGHKVGKMNFDDLQWERSYRKWLAYGRSKLANLLFTFEFDRRARAAGSNVIASVAHPGYANTNLQAGTSFAWSNFMAQPAADGALPQLYGATAPDVQSGEFFGPSGFLEQRGAPKRVKAAKKAYDVDDARRLWEVSEELAGVTYKF
;
A
#
# COMPACT_ATOMS: atom_id res chain seq x y z
N MET A 1 20.07 -18.42 9.48
CA MET A 1 20.10 -17.42 8.41
C MET A 1 20.09 -16.03 9.03
N ALA A 2 20.87 -15.09 8.51
CA ALA A 2 20.83 -13.70 8.96
C ALA A 2 19.41 -13.13 8.77
N LYS A 3 18.98 -12.24 9.68
CA LYS A 3 17.67 -11.60 9.57
C LYS A 3 17.78 -10.47 8.55
N TRP A 4 16.90 -10.45 7.57
CA TRP A 4 16.82 -9.36 6.59
C TRP A 4 16.49 -8.03 7.27
N THR A 5 17.15 -6.97 6.87
CA THR A 5 17.04 -5.60 7.39
C THR A 5 17.01 -4.62 6.23
N ALA A 6 16.78 -3.33 6.49
CA ALA A 6 16.84 -2.32 5.45
C ALA A 6 18.24 -2.20 4.79
N ASN A 7 19.30 -2.62 5.46
CA ASN A 7 20.66 -2.64 4.87
C ASN A 7 20.85 -3.71 3.79
N ASP A 8 19.93 -4.67 3.70
CA ASP A 8 19.95 -5.71 2.67
C ASP A 8 19.19 -5.31 1.39
N ILE A 9 18.66 -4.08 1.34
CA ILE A 9 18.09 -3.50 0.11
C ILE A 9 19.20 -3.36 -0.91
N PRO A 10 19.04 -3.86 -2.15
CA PRO A 10 20.05 -3.71 -3.19
C PRO A 10 20.22 -2.25 -3.61
N ASP A 11 21.24 -1.97 -4.42
CA ASP A 11 21.37 -0.68 -5.10
C ASP A 11 20.16 -0.45 -6.00
N LEU A 12 19.49 0.69 -5.79
CA LEU A 12 18.30 1.14 -6.52
C LEU A 12 18.61 2.36 -7.42
N SER A 13 19.88 2.63 -7.70
CA SER A 13 20.29 3.72 -8.60
C SER A 13 19.61 3.57 -9.97
N GLY A 14 19.01 4.65 -10.45
CA GLY A 14 18.22 4.65 -11.69
C GLY A 14 16.83 4.07 -11.58
N LYS A 15 16.38 3.67 -10.38
CA LYS A 15 15.02 3.20 -10.11
C LYS A 15 14.14 4.30 -9.57
N THR A 16 12.87 4.30 -9.98
CA THR A 16 11.85 5.23 -9.48
C THR A 16 10.82 4.49 -8.62
N ALA A 17 10.53 5.07 -7.46
CA ALA A 17 9.55 4.56 -6.52
C ALA A 17 8.46 5.59 -6.21
N VAL A 18 7.21 5.19 -6.20
CA VAL A 18 6.07 5.97 -5.68
C VAL A 18 5.62 5.36 -4.36
N VAL A 19 5.57 6.16 -3.30
CA VAL A 19 5.09 5.71 -1.98
C VAL A 19 3.91 6.58 -1.54
N THR A 20 2.72 5.96 -1.40
CA THR A 20 1.53 6.68 -0.95
C THR A 20 1.53 6.87 0.56
N GLY A 21 1.12 8.07 1.03
CA GLY A 21 1.10 8.42 2.45
C GLY A 21 2.51 8.52 3.06
N ALA A 22 3.49 8.96 2.27
CA ALA A 22 4.90 8.99 2.65
C ALA A 22 5.28 10.16 3.58
N ASN A 23 4.33 10.98 4.01
CA ASN A 23 4.60 12.11 4.92
C ASN A 23 4.83 11.68 6.38
N SER A 24 4.52 10.46 6.77
CA SER A 24 4.72 9.99 8.15
C SER A 24 4.70 8.47 8.29
N GLY A 25 5.12 7.97 9.46
CA GLY A 25 5.02 6.56 9.84
C GLY A 25 5.68 5.61 8.85
N LEU A 26 5.01 4.50 8.54
CA LEU A 26 5.55 3.44 7.66
C LEU A 26 5.92 3.95 6.27
N GLY A 27 5.08 4.83 5.69
CA GLY A 27 5.32 5.38 4.36
C GLY A 27 6.57 6.24 4.32
N TYR A 28 6.79 7.05 5.35
CA TYR A 28 8.00 7.87 5.48
C TYR A 28 9.25 6.99 5.62
N GLU A 29 9.24 6.01 6.53
CA GLU A 29 10.38 5.11 6.72
C GLU A 29 10.69 4.29 5.45
N THR A 30 9.64 3.92 4.70
CA THR A 30 9.82 3.27 3.40
C THR A 30 10.48 4.20 2.39
N ALA A 31 10.02 5.45 2.30
CA ALA A 31 10.61 6.45 1.40
C ALA A 31 12.08 6.73 1.75
N VAL A 32 12.41 6.89 3.04
CA VAL A 32 13.79 7.08 3.52
C VAL A 32 14.66 5.90 3.14
N ALA A 33 14.20 4.66 3.37
CA ALA A 33 14.98 3.46 3.08
C ALA A 33 15.26 3.32 1.58
N LEU A 34 14.25 3.49 0.72
CA LEU A 34 14.41 3.44 -0.74
C LEU A 34 15.35 4.53 -1.25
N ALA A 35 15.19 5.77 -0.76
CA ALA A 35 16.03 6.90 -1.17
C ALA A 35 17.50 6.74 -0.73
N ARG A 36 17.76 6.20 0.46
CA ARG A 36 19.12 5.89 0.94
C ARG A 36 19.84 4.85 0.09
N HIS A 37 19.09 4.00 -0.62
CA HIS A 37 19.63 3.00 -1.53
C HIS A 37 19.63 3.45 -3.00
N GLY A 38 19.47 4.77 -3.25
CA GLY A 38 19.67 5.37 -4.57
C GLY A 38 18.42 5.52 -5.43
N ALA A 39 17.24 5.07 -4.96
CA ALA A 39 16.01 5.29 -5.71
C ALA A 39 15.64 6.78 -5.78
N HIS A 40 15.09 7.21 -6.91
CA HIS A 40 14.28 8.42 -6.96
C HIS A 40 12.91 8.14 -6.34
N VAL A 41 12.53 8.86 -5.27
CA VAL A 41 11.30 8.58 -4.54
C VAL A 41 10.29 9.72 -4.64
N VAL A 42 9.13 9.43 -5.22
CA VAL A 42 7.96 10.31 -5.24
C VAL A 42 7.15 10.09 -3.96
N LEU A 43 7.15 11.08 -3.08
CA LEU A 43 6.31 11.10 -1.89
C LEU A 43 4.89 11.51 -2.30
N ALA A 44 3.99 10.55 -2.47
CA ALA A 44 2.61 10.82 -2.83
C ALA A 44 1.78 11.09 -1.56
N CYS A 45 1.46 12.36 -1.31
CA CYS A 45 0.85 12.84 -0.08
C CYS A 45 -0.39 13.71 -0.37
N ARG A 46 -1.39 13.65 0.51
CA ARG A 46 -2.59 14.48 0.37
C ARG A 46 -2.37 15.93 0.79
N ASP A 47 -1.59 16.14 1.83
CA ASP A 47 -1.36 17.45 2.45
C ASP A 47 0.01 17.97 2.04
N GLU A 48 0.02 19.12 1.36
CA GLU A 48 1.22 19.73 0.81
C GLU A 48 2.22 20.14 1.91
N GLY A 49 1.73 20.77 2.99
CA GLY A 49 2.59 21.23 4.09
C GLY A 49 3.29 20.06 4.78
N ARG A 50 2.53 19.01 5.15
CA ARG A 50 3.13 17.81 5.75
C ARG A 50 4.04 17.05 4.79
N GLY A 51 3.74 17.09 3.48
CA GLY A 51 4.58 16.50 2.46
C GLY A 51 5.91 17.24 2.34
N THR A 52 5.88 18.58 2.33
CA THR A 52 7.08 19.44 2.32
C THR A 52 7.94 19.22 3.55
N ASP A 53 7.35 19.22 4.76
CA ASP A 53 8.07 18.91 6.00
C ASP A 53 8.77 17.54 5.94
N ALA A 54 8.09 16.53 5.34
CA ALA A 54 8.68 15.21 5.18
C ALA A 54 9.86 15.19 4.20
N ILE A 55 9.78 15.93 3.09
CA ILE A 55 10.89 16.11 2.14
C ILE A 55 12.08 16.75 2.82
N GLU A 56 11.87 17.85 3.56
CA GLU A 56 12.94 18.55 4.26
C GLU A 56 13.63 17.67 5.29
N ARG A 57 12.84 16.94 6.09
CA ARG A 57 13.34 15.95 7.03
C ARG A 57 14.15 14.86 6.34
N LEU A 58 13.64 14.30 5.24
CA LEU A 58 14.32 13.24 4.50
C LEU A 58 15.65 13.74 3.91
N ARG A 59 15.68 14.94 3.34
CA ARG A 59 16.92 15.55 2.84
C ARG A 59 17.93 15.83 3.95
N SER A 60 17.49 16.17 5.15
CA SER A 60 18.37 16.31 6.32
C SER A 60 18.97 14.95 6.73
N GLU A 61 18.19 13.88 6.69
CA GLU A 61 18.64 12.53 7.07
C GLU A 61 19.44 11.81 5.97
N ALA A 62 19.23 12.17 4.71
CA ALA A 62 19.88 11.62 3.52
C ALA A 62 20.11 12.72 2.47
N PRO A 63 21.17 13.55 2.63
CA PRO A 63 21.38 14.73 1.77
C PRO A 63 21.56 14.44 0.28
N ALA A 64 22.00 13.23 -0.07
CA ALA A 64 22.15 12.79 -1.47
C ALA A 64 20.87 12.17 -2.07
N ALA A 65 19.78 12.07 -1.29
CA ALA A 65 18.56 11.44 -1.73
C ALA A 65 17.85 12.23 -2.84
N SER A 66 17.44 11.52 -3.88
CA SER A 66 16.60 12.07 -4.95
C SER A 66 15.12 11.89 -4.57
N VAL A 67 14.46 12.97 -4.18
CA VAL A 67 13.07 12.92 -3.69
C VAL A 67 12.27 14.12 -4.17
N GLU A 68 10.99 13.87 -4.43
CA GLU A 68 10.02 14.90 -4.79
C GLU A 68 8.67 14.67 -4.11
N LEU A 69 7.89 15.74 -3.95
CA LEU A 69 6.51 15.70 -3.48
C LEU A 69 5.56 15.72 -4.66
N SER A 70 4.57 14.83 -4.65
CA SER A 70 3.44 14.91 -5.56
C SER A 70 2.13 14.75 -4.79
N LEU A 71 1.15 15.62 -5.07
CA LEU A 71 -0.11 15.64 -4.35
C LEU A 71 -1.03 14.51 -4.81
N LEU A 72 -1.52 13.72 -3.84
CA LEU A 72 -2.43 12.59 -4.08
C LEU A 72 -3.40 12.45 -2.92
N ASP A 73 -4.69 12.67 -3.17
CA ASP A 73 -5.78 12.25 -2.27
C ASP A 73 -6.45 10.99 -2.79
N LEU A 74 -6.22 9.86 -2.12
CA LEU A 74 -6.84 8.57 -2.46
C LEU A 74 -8.35 8.51 -2.15
N ALA A 75 -8.88 9.50 -1.44
CA ALA A 75 -10.30 9.66 -1.20
C ALA A 75 -11.01 10.51 -2.28
N ASP A 76 -10.33 10.79 -3.39
CA ASP A 76 -10.83 11.53 -4.55
C ASP A 76 -10.23 10.93 -5.83
N LEU A 77 -11.05 10.22 -6.59
CA LEU A 77 -10.60 9.60 -7.85
C LEU A 77 -10.17 10.62 -8.90
N THR A 78 -10.64 11.86 -8.82
CA THR A 78 -10.15 12.95 -9.68
C THR A 78 -8.70 13.29 -9.35
N SER A 79 -8.37 13.36 -8.06
CA SER A 79 -6.98 13.52 -7.60
C SER A 79 -6.09 12.35 -8.03
N VAL A 80 -6.60 11.11 -7.94
CA VAL A 80 -5.86 9.91 -8.37
C VAL A 80 -5.55 9.96 -9.87
N ARG A 81 -6.54 10.34 -10.71
CA ARG A 81 -6.34 10.49 -12.17
C ARG A 81 -5.32 11.57 -12.49
N LYS A 82 -5.48 12.75 -11.86
CA LYS A 82 -4.55 13.88 -12.06
C LYS A 82 -3.12 13.51 -11.70
N PHE A 83 -2.93 12.78 -10.58
CA PHE A 83 -1.61 12.28 -10.19
C PHE A 83 -1.02 11.34 -11.25
N ALA A 84 -1.80 10.34 -11.70
CA ALA A 84 -1.34 9.37 -12.68
C ALA A 84 -1.04 9.99 -14.05
N GLU A 85 -1.87 10.94 -14.50
CA GLU A 85 -1.65 11.71 -15.74
C GLU A 85 -0.37 12.56 -15.64
N GLY A 86 -0.17 13.27 -14.52
CA GLY A 86 1.04 14.05 -14.27
C GLY A 86 2.30 13.16 -14.28
N TYR A 87 2.24 12.03 -13.56
CA TYR A 87 3.34 11.05 -13.54
C TYR A 87 3.68 10.53 -14.94
N ALA A 88 2.65 10.10 -15.70
CA ALA A 88 2.84 9.58 -17.07
C ALA A 88 3.34 10.63 -18.07
N GLY A 89 3.03 11.91 -17.84
CA GLY A 89 3.54 13.03 -18.64
C GLY A 89 5.04 13.29 -18.43
N GLU A 90 5.56 12.94 -17.27
CA GLU A 90 6.96 13.17 -16.90
C GLU A 90 7.83 11.91 -17.00
N ARG A 91 7.24 10.73 -16.80
CA ARG A 91 7.96 9.44 -16.68
C ARG A 91 7.31 8.32 -17.46
N GLN A 92 8.15 7.56 -18.15
CA GLN A 92 7.70 6.43 -18.97
C GLN A 92 7.70 5.09 -18.22
N ASP A 93 8.34 5.03 -17.07
CA ASP A 93 8.52 3.83 -16.26
C ASP A 93 8.27 4.08 -14.76
N LEU A 94 7.94 3.00 -14.05
CA LEU A 94 7.80 2.96 -12.61
C LEU A 94 8.29 1.60 -12.12
N ASP A 95 9.35 1.60 -11.31
CA ASP A 95 9.93 0.35 -10.81
C ASP A 95 9.22 -0.15 -9.54
N ILE A 96 8.78 0.76 -8.66
CA ILE A 96 8.22 0.39 -7.36
C ILE A 96 7.00 1.28 -7.05
N LEU A 97 5.84 0.66 -6.84
CA LEU A 97 4.64 1.30 -6.30
C LEU A 97 4.31 0.72 -4.93
N VAL A 98 4.39 1.53 -3.87
CA VAL A 98 3.99 1.12 -2.52
C VAL A 98 2.67 1.77 -2.14
N ASN A 99 1.60 0.99 -2.20
CA ASN A 99 0.24 1.35 -1.79
C ASN A 99 0.11 1.26 -0.26
N ASN A 100 0.72 2.23 0.43
CA ASN A 100 0.87 2.25 1.88
C ASN A 100 -0.20 3.08 2.60
N ALA A 101 -0.66 4.17 2.02
CA ALA A 101 -1.61 5.09 2.66
C ALA A 101 -2.87 4.38 3.16
N GLY A 102 -3.51 4.97 4.16
CA GLY A 102 -4.78 4.44 4.64
C GLY A 102 -5.37 5.23 5.79
N VAL A 103 -6.63 4.94 6.06
CA VAL A 103 -7.38 5.42 7.23
C VAL A 103 -7.89 4.24 8.02
N MET A 104 -8.05 4.39 9.33
CA MET A 104 -8.38 3.28 10.22
C MET A 104 -9.46 3.65 11.22
N ALA A 105 -10.47 2.79 11.35
CA ALA A 105 -11.45 2.77 12.43
C ALA A 105 -12.11 4.12 12.72
N LEU A 106 -12.57 4.79 11.66
CA LEU A 106 -13.30 6.06 11.78
C LEU A 106 -14.57 5.88 12.62
N ASP A 107 -14.81 6.75 13.58
CA ASP A 107 -15.92 6.60 14.54
C ASP A 107 -17.30 6.61 13.88
N GLN A 108 -17.43 7.31 12.76
CA GLN A 108 -18.65 7.39 11.99
C GLN A 108 -18.37 7.00 10.54
N ARG A 109 -19.40 6.48 9.86
CA ARG A 109 -19.35 6.30 8.42
C ARG A 109 -19.17 7.68 7.75
N ARG A 110 -18.11 7.81 7.00
CA ARG A 110 -17.83 8.97 6.15
C ARG A 110 -17.74 8.50 4.70
N GLN A 111 -17.86 9.43 3.78
CA GLN A 111 -17.74 9.16 2.35
C GLN A 111 -16.53 9.88 1.77
N THR A 112 -15.94 9.28 0.73
CA THR A 112 -14.98 9.92 -0.17
C THR A 112 -15.67 10.97 -1.05
N ALA A 113 -14.90 11.73 -1.81
CA ALA A 113 -15.46 12.68 -2.79
C ALA A 113 -16.39 11.98 -3.80
N ASP A 114 -16.11 10.70 -4.09
CA ASP A 114 -16.88 9.87 -5.02
C ASP A 114 -18.05 9.13 -4.38
N GLY A 115 -18.32 9.35 -3.08
CA GLY A 115 -19.45 8.75 -2.34
C GLY A 115 -19.18 7.37 -1.75
N PHE A 116 -17.96 6.83 -1.84
CA PHE A 116 -17.61 5.52 -1.25
C PHE A 116 -17.41 5.61 0.26
N GLU A 117 -17.64 4.48 0.96
CA GLU A 117 -17.24 4.40 2.37
C GLU A 117 -15.75 4.69 2.49
N MET A 118 -15.41 5.59 3.39
CA MET A 118 -14.08 6.23 3.46
C MET A 118 -12.92 5.22 3.58
N GLN A 119 -13.08 4.14 4.35
CA GLN A 119 -12.01 3.16 4.53
C GLN A 119 -11.86 2.25 3.31
N LEU A 120 -12.96 1.82 2.69
CA LEU A 120 -12.92 1.05 1.44
C LEU A 120 -12.42 1.93 0.30
N GLY A 121 -12.93 3.15 0.19
CA GLY A 121 -12.55 4.10 -0.85
C GLY A 121 -11.07 4.44 -0.81
N THR A 122 -10.56 4.89 0.34
CA THR A 122 -9.16 5.30 0.49
C THR A 122 -8.19 4.12 0.46
N ASN A 123 -8.47 3.06 1.26
CA ASN A 123 -7.51 1.98 1.47
C ASN A 123 -7.45 1.01 0.28
N HIS A 124 -8.54 0.89 -0.47
CA HIS A 124 -8.66 -0.08 -1.57
C HIS A 124 -8.95 0.60 -2.92
N LEU A 125 -10.11 1.26 -3.12
CA LEU A 125 -10.51 1.75 -4.44
C LEU A 125 -9.55 2.80 -5.01
N GLY A 126 -9.08 3.73 -4.17
CA GLY A 126 -8.08 4.72 -4.59
C GLY A 126 -6.76 4.08 -5.03
N HIS A 127 -6.27 3.08 -4.29
CA HIS A 127 -5.08 2.32 -4.67
C HIS A 127 -5.32 1.40 -5.89
N PHE A 128 -6.51 0.81 -5.99
CA PHE A 128 -6.91 0.06 -7.18
C PHE A 128 -6.84 0.96 -8.41
N ALA A 129 -7.49 2.13 -8.36
CA ALA A 129 -7.44 3.10 -9.45
C ALA A 129 -6.02 3.54 -9.79
N LEU A 130 -5.23 3.92 -8.78
CA LEU A 130 -3.85 4.36 -8.96
C LEU A 130 -2.99 3.28 -9.63
N THR A 131 -3.08 2.04 -9.18
CA THR A 131 -2.32 0.92 -9.74
C THR A 131 -2.70 0.65 -11.19
N GLY A 132 -4.00 0.68 -11.51
CA GLY A 132 -4.47 0.47 -12.88
C GLY A 132 -4.08 1.59 -13.85
N LEU A 133 -4.10 2.84 -13.38
CA LEU A 133 -3.70 4.01 -14.17
C LEU A 133 -2.18 4.07 -14.40
N LEU A 134 -1.37 3.58 -13.45
CA LEU A 134 0.09 3.51 -13.57
C LEU A 134 0.57 2.16 -14.15
N LEU A 135 -0.33 1.25 -14.52
CA LEU A 135 0.04 -0.07 -15.03
C LEU A 135 0.94 -0.01 -16.27
N PRO A 136 0.72 0.89 -17.25
CA PRO A 136 1.63 1.02 -18.39
C PRO A 136 3.07 1.32 -17.97
N GLN A 137 3.29 2.21 -16.99
CA GLN A 137 4.61 2.53 -16.48
C GLN A 137 5.22 1.38 -15.67
N LEU A 138 4.39 0.65 -14.91
CA LEU A 138 4.82 -0.56 -14.20
C LEU A 138 5.20 -1.71 -15.13
N GLN A 139 4.61 -1.80 -16.34
CA GLN A 139 4.93 -2.82 -17.34
C GLN A 139 6.18 -2.48 -18.16
N ALA A 140 6.64 -1.21 -18.12
CA ALA A 140 7.82 -0.79 -18.85
C ALA A 140 9.10 -1.46 -18.30
N GLN A 141 10.16 -1.47 -19.09
CA GLN A 141 11.53 -1.88 -18.70
C GLN A 141 11.65 -3.23 -17.94
N GLY A 142 10.84 -4.22 -18.30
CA GLY A 142 10.94 -5.56 -17.73
C GLY A 142 10.04 -5.83 -16.54
N GLY A 143 9.20 -4.86 -16.15
CA GLY A 143 8.17 -5.00 -15.11
C GLY A 143 8.57 -4.40 -13.76
N GLY A 144 7.63 -3.67 -13.19
CA GLY A 144 7.75 -3.05 -11.87
C GLY A 144 7.19 -3.94 -10.75
N ARG A 145 7.26 -3.42 -9.53
CA ARG A 145 6.74 -4.07 -8.33
C ARG A 145 5.65 -3.23 -7.66
N VAL A 146 4.55 -3.88 -7.33
CA VAL A 146 3.44 -3.30 -6.56
C VAL A 146 3.40 -3.95 -5.19
N VAL A 147 3.44 -3.16 -4.12
CA VAL A 147 3.30 -3.64 -2.76
C VAL A 147 2.06 -3.04 -2.13
N ASN A 148 1.07 -3.86 -1.82
CA ASN A 148 -0.16 -3.44 -1.15
C ASN A 148 -0.03 -3.64 0.37
N VAL A 149 -0.30 -2.59 1.15
CA VAL A 149 -0.22 -2.70 2.61
C VAL A 149 -1.57 -3.09 3.20
N THR A 150 -1.58 -4.25 3.86
CA THR A 150 -2.70 -4.77 4.63
C THR A 150 -2.47 -4.63 6.15
N SER A 151 -3.24 -5.33 6.95
CA SER A 151 -3.17 -5.34 8.41
C SER A 151 -3.71 -6.65 8.95
N PHE A 152 -3.45 -6.97 10.22
CA PHE A 152 -4.19 -8.00 10.96
C PHE A 152 -5.71 -7.85 10.88
N GLY A 153 -6.19 -6.63 10.65
CA GLY A 153 -7.60 -6.35 10.43
C GLY A 153 -8.25 -7.23 9.35
N HIS A 154 -7.50 -7.73 8.37
CA HIS A 154 -8.02 -8.64 7.35
C HIS A 154 -8.64 -9.93 7.95
N LYS A 155 -8.15 -10.37 9.12
CA LYS A 155 -8.64 -11.59 9.79
C LYS A 155 -10.09 -11.45 10.25
N VAL A 156 -10.54 -10.24 10.61
CA VAL A 156 -11.93 -9.96 11.00
C VAL A 156 -12.78 -9.42 9.86
N GLY A 157 -12.18 -8.93 8.78
CA GLY A 157 -12.85 -8.46 7.58
C GLY A 157 -13.71 -9.57 6.96
N LYS A 158 -14.81 -9.19 6.33
CA LYS A 158 -15.67 -10.07 5.54
C LYS A 158 -16.21 -9.29 4.35
N MET A 159 -16.09 -9.84 3.16
CA MET A 159 -16.75 -9.26 1.99
C MET A 159 -18.26 -9.44 2.12
N ASN A 160 -18.98 -8.38 1.90
CA ASN A 160 -20.43 -8.38 1.79
C ASN A 160 -20.78 -7.45 0.63
N PHE A 161 -20.97 -8.02 -0.53
CA PHE A 161 -21.21 -7.26 -1.76
C PHE A 161 -22.62 -6.65 -1.81
N ASP A 162 -23.56 -7.13 -0.98
CA ASP A 162 -24.92 -6.56 -0.88
C ASP A 162 -24.95 -5.28 -0.04
N ASP A 163 -23.87 -5.00 0.70
CA ASP A 163 -23.69 -3.79 1.50
C ASP A 163 -22.18 -3.49 1.62
N LEU A 164 -21.53 -3.37 0.45
CA LEU A 164 -20.09 -3.13 0.37
C LEU A 164 -19.72 -1.77 1.01
N GLN A 165 -20.60 -0.80 0.87
CA GLN A 165 -20.43 0.58 1.32
C GLN A 165 -20.90 0.84 2.77
N TRP A 166 -21.30 -0.20 3.52
CA TRP A 166 -21.76 -0.06 4.91
C TRP A 166 -22.92 0.93 5.09
N GLU A 167 -23.90 0.91 4.21
CA GLU A 167 -25.03 1.83 4.24
C GLU A 167 -26.07 1.47 5.29
N ARG A 168 -26.20 0.16 5.59
CA ARG A 168 -27.21 -0.36 6.53
C ARG A 168 -26.75 -0.27 7.99
N SER A 169 -25.49 -0.62 8.29
CA SER A 169 -24.98 -0.71 9.66
C SER A 169 -23.45 -0.60 9.69
N TYR A 170 -22.95 0.56 10.06
CA TYR A 170 -21.50 0.81 10.10
C TYR A 170 -20.85 0.30 11.39
N ARG A 171 -19.79 -0.47 11.23
CA ARG A 171 -18.93 -0.94 12.33
C ARG A 171 -17.47 -0.67 11.97
N LYS A 172 -16.88 0.37 12.58
CA LYS A 172 -15.57 0.92 12.22
C LYS A 172 -14.46 -0.10 12.02
N TRP A 173 -14.33 -1.08 12.93
CA TRP A 173 -13.30 -2.11 12.86
C TRP A 173 -13.58 -3.17 11.79
N LEU A 174 -14.83 -3.50 11.54
CA LEU A 174 -15.18 -4.43 10.47
C LEU A 174 -15.05 -3.78 9.09
N ALA A 175 -15.36 -2.47 8.98
CA ALA A 175 -15.14 -1.70 7.77
C ALA A 175 -13.64 -1.60 7.44
N TYR A 176 -12.80 -1.28 8.45
CA TYR A 176 -11.36 -1.35 8.32
C TYR A 176 -10.88 -2.75 7.90
N GLY A 177 -11.33 -3.78 8.61
CA GLY A 177 -10.98 -5.16 8.30
C GLY A 177 -11.38 -5.58 6.88
N ARG A 178 -12.56 -5.14 6.40
CA ARG A 178 -13.01 -5.34 5.01
C ARG A 178 -12.06 -4.69 4.01
N SER A 179 -11.68 -3.42 4.22
CA SER A 179 -10.76 -2.73 3.33
C SER A 179 -9.38 -3.39 3.26
N LYS A 180 -8.90 -3.96 4.39
CA LYS A 180 -7.62 -4.67 4.44
C LYS A 180 -7.69 -6.10 3.87
N LEU A 181 -8.84 -6.76 3.96
CA LEU A 181 -9.11 -8.00 3.22
C LEU A 181 -9.18 -7.74 1.70
N ALA A 182 -9.81 -6.63 1.30
CA ALA A 182 -9.87 -6.23 -0.10
C ALA A 182 -8.48 -6.06 -0.72
N ASN A 183 -7.50 -5.52 0.02
CA ASN A 183 -6.13 -5.39 -0.46
C ASN A 183 -5.45 -6.75 -0.71
N LEU A 184 -5.74 -7.77 0.09
CA LEU A 184 -5.26 -9.15 -0.16
C LEU A 184 -5.91 -9.77 -1.39
N LEU A 185 -7.26 -9.71 -1.47
CA LEU A 185 -8.01 -10.22 -2.61
C LEU A 185 -7.58 -9.55 -3.91
N PHE A 186 -7.38 -8.23 -3.88
CA PHE A 186 -6.85 -7.47 -5.01
C PHE A 186 -5.47 -7.96 -5.44
N THR A 187 -4.53 -8.11 -4.49
CA THR A 187 -3.16 -8.56 -4.82
C THR A 187 -3.16 -9.95 -5.46
N PHE A 188 -3.94 -10.89 -4.91
CA PHE A 188 -3.99 -12.25 -5.43
C PHE A 188 -4.70 -12.35 -6.79
N GLU A 189 -5.75 -11.53 -7.01
CA GLU A 189 -6.39 -11.45 -8.32
C GLU A 189 -5.51 -10.74 -9.35
N PHE A 190 -4.80 -9.67 -8.94
CA PHE A 190 -3.81 -9.02 -9.78
C PHE A 190 -2.75 -10.02 -10.27
N ASP A 191 -2.15 -10.79 -9.36
CA ASP A 191 -1.16 -11.82 -9.70
C ASP A 191 -1.74 -12.83 -10.71
N ARG A 192 -2.97 -13.31 -10.50
CA ARG A 192 -3.60 -14.29 -11.39
C ARG A 192 -3.81 -13.71 -12.79
N ARG A 193 -4.30 -12.47 -12.89
CA ARG A 193 -4.55 -11.80 -14.17
C ARG A 193 -3.25 -11.44 -14.87
N ALA A 194 -2.26 -10.89 -14.15
CA ALA A 194 -0.95 -10.56 -14.70
C ALA A 194 -0.25 -11.80 -15.28
N ARG A 195 -0.24 -12.93 -14.54
CA ARG A 195 0.31 -14.20 -15.04
C ARG A 195 -0.41 -14.72 -16.28
N ALA A 196 -1.74 -14.66 -16.30
CA ALA A 196 -2.54 -15.11 -17.43
C ALA A 196 -2.26 -14.27 -18.69
N ALA A 197 -1.93 -12.99 -18.53
CA ALA A 197 -1.58 -12.09 -19.63
C ALA A 197 -0.08 -12.09 -19.98
N GLY A 198 0.76 -12.82 -19.25
CA GLY A 198 2.22 -12.82 -19.46
C GLY A 198 2.90 -11.53 -19.01
N SER A 199 2.28 -10.74 -18.13
CA SER A 199 2.87 -9.52 -17.57
C SER A 199 3.99 -9.84 -16.59
N ASN A 200 5.06 -9.05 -16.64
CA ASN A 200 6.21 -9.17 -15.74
C ASN A 200 6.06 -8.35 -14.43
N VAL A 201 4.93 -7.69 -14.23
CA VAL A 201 4.70 -6.90 -13.00
C VAL A 201 4.49 -7.84 -11.81
N ILE A 202 5.27 -7.63 -10.76
CA ILE A 202 5.18 -8.39 -9.50
C ILE A 202 4.26 -7.64 -8.53
N ALA A 203 3.20 -8.29 -8.07
CA ALA A 203 2.36 -7.77 -6.99
C ALA A 203 2.56 -8.59 -5.72
N SER A 204 2.83 -7.93 -4.61
CA SER A 204 2.94 -8.55 -3.28
C SER A 204 2.10 -7.78 -2.26
N VAL A 205 1.87 -8.40 -1.13
CA VAL A 205 1.17 -7.76 -0.02
C VAL A 205 2.00 -7.84 1.24
N ALA A 206 1.94 -6.82 2.09
CA ALA A 206 2.67 -6.77 3.34
C ALA A 206 1.78 -6.27 4.50
N HIS A 207 2.02 -6.79 5.70
CA HIS A 207 1.49 -6.18 6.92
C HIS A 207 2.61 -5.82 7.87
N PRO A 208 2.50 -4.66 8.54
CA PRO A 208 3.57 -4.11 9.35
C PRO A 208 3.69 -4.73 10.76
N GLY A 209 2.88 -5.74 11.08
CA GLY A 209 2.72 -6.16 12.47
C GLY A 209 2.02 -5.11 13.32
N TYR A 210 2.41 -4.98 14.58
CA TYR A 210 1.95 -3.94 15.48
C TYR A 210 3.00 -2.82 15.55
N ALA A 211 2.87 -1.85 14.65
CA ALA A 211 3.80 -0.73 14.55
C ALA A 211 3.17 0.56 15.08
N ASN A 212 3.99 1.39 15.75
CA ASN A 212 3.58 2.71 16.18
C ASN A 212 3.46 3.64 14.96
N THR A 213 2.23 4.03 14.64
CA THR A 213 1.95 4.92 13.50
C THR A 213 0.89 5.95 13.89
N ASN A 214 0.89 7.08 13.18
CA ASN A 214 -0.13 8.14 13.36
C ASN A 214 -1.56 7.67 13.04
N LEU A 215 -1.74 6.51 12.40
CA LEU A 215 -3.04 5.87 12.18
C LEU A 215 -3.77 5.52 13.49
N GLN A 216 -3.04 5.36 14.60
CA GLN A 216 -3.59 5.04 15.92
C GLN A 216 -3.92 6.29 16.74
N ALA A 217 -3.49 7.48 16.31
CA ALA A 217 -3.79 8.72 16.99
C ALA A 217 -5.31 8.95 17.03
N GLY A 218 -5.87 9.05 18.22
CA GLY A 218 -7.32 9.21 18.43
C GLY A 218 -8.11 7.89 18.58
N THR A 219 -7.46 6.73 18.53
CA THR A 219 -8.11 5.46 18.87
C THR A 219 -7.83 5.06 20.33
N SER A 220 -8.74 4.27 20.94
CA SER A 220 -8.55 3.71 22.30
C SER A 220 -7.34 2.76 22.42
N PHE A 221 -6.66 2.45 21.31
CA PHE A 221 -5.44 1.65 21.24
C PHE A 221 -4.16 2.45 21.56
N ALA A 222 -4.23 3.78 21.72
CA ALA A 222 -3.09 4.61 22.09
C ALA A 222 -2.37 4.15 23.38
N TRP A 223 -3.07 3.40 24.24
CA TRP A 223 -2.52 2.88 25.51
C TRP A 223 -1.57 1.70 25.33
N SER A 224 -1.59 1.02 24.18
CA SER A 224 -0.74 -0.14 23.88
C SER A 224 0.56 0.20 23.14
N ASN A 225 0.86 1.48 22.96
CA ASN A 225 2.07 1.95 22.23
C ASN A 225 3.40 1.42 22.79
N PHE A 226 3.44 1.00 24.05
CA PHE A 226 4.62 0.39 24.66
C PHE A 226 5.01 -0.97 24.00
N MET A 227 4.04 -1.67 23.39
CA MET A 227 4.28 -2.94 22.70
C MET A 227 4.47 -2.79 21.20
N ALA A 228 4.22 -1.61 20.65
CA ALA A 228 4.37 -1.34 19.22
C ALA A 228 5.85 -1.29 18.84
N GLN A 229 6.19 -1.87 17.68
CA GLN A 229 7.55 -1.72 17.15
C GLN A 229 7.73 -0.33 16.52
N PRO A 230 8.98 0.17 16.39
CA PRO A 230 9.27 1.37 15.63
C PRO A 230 8.70 1.32 14.21
N ALA A 231 8.35 2.47 13.65
CA ALA A 231 7.83 2.53 12.28
C ALA A 231 8.83 1.97 11.24
N ALA A 232 10.13 2.19 11.44
CA ALA A 232 11.18 1.65 10.60
C ALA A 232 11.15 0.10 10.54
N ASP A 233 10.98 -0.55 11.70
CA ASP A 233 10.86 -2.02 11.76
C ASP A 233 9.52 -2.49 11.14
N GLY A 234 8.45 -1.71 11.33
CA GLY A 234 7.16 -1.98 10.72
C GLY A 234 7.15 -1.84 9.20
N ALA A 235 8.06 -1.06 8.63
CA ALA A 235 8.22 -0.90 7.19
C ALA A 235 8.97 -2.06 6.52
N LEU A 236 9.71 -2.88 7.26
CA LEU A 236 10.53 -3.96 6.71
C LEU A 236 9.75 -4.95 5.82
N PRO A 237 8.53 -5.42 6.16
CA PRO A 237 7.80 -6.33 5.27
C PRO A 237 7.45 -5.71 3.91
N GLN A 238 7.08 -4.44 3.85
CA GLN A 238 6.79 -3.78 2.57
C GLN A 238 8.07 -3.45 1.79
N LEU A 239 9.16 -3.12 2.47
CA LEU A 239 10.48 -2.95 1.84
C LEU A 239 10.98 -4.28 1.26
N TYR A 240 10.79 -5.39 1.98
CA TYR A 240 11.14 -6.73 1.46
C TYR A 240 10.35 -7.04 0.19
N GLY A 241 9.03 -6.86 0.21
CA GLY A 241 8.19 -7.05 -0.98
C GLY A 241 8.59 -6.16 -2.17
N ALA A 242 9.04 -4.93 -1.87
CA ALA A 242 9.46 -3.96 -2.87
C ALA A 242 10.83 -4.26 -3.50
N THR A 243 11.78 -4.83 -2.74
CA THR A 243 13.20 -4.80 -3.14
C THR A 243 13.90 -6.15 -3.12
N ALA A 244 13.47 -7.12 -2.31
CA ALA A 244 14.20 -8.39 -2.19
C ALA A 244 14.16 -9.19 -3.50
N PRO A 245 15.29 -9.76 -3.94
CA PRO A 245 15.40 -10.38 -5.27
C PRO A 245 14.64 -11.71 -5.38
N ASP A 246 14.34 -12.35 -4.26
CA ASP A 246 13.64 -13.64 -4.19
C ASP A 246 12.12 -13.54 -4.08
N VAL A 247 11.57 -12.31 -4.13
CA VAL A 247 10.12 -12.07 -4.09
C VAL A 247 9.45 -12.55 -5.37
N GLN A 248 8.38 -13.31 -5.19
CA GLN A 248 7.50 -13.74 -6.27
C GLN A 248 6.16 -13.04 -6.17
N SER A 249 5.50 -12.87 -7.33
CA SER A 249 4.16 -12.30 -7.35
C SER A 249 3.15 -13.18 -6.60
N GLY A 250 2.21 -12.55 -5.91
CA GLY A 250 1.22 -13.22 -5.07
C GLY A 250 1.72 -13.56 -3.65
N GLU A 251 2.92 -13.15 -3.25
CA GLU A 251 3.43 -13.42 -1.91
C GLU A 251 2.94 -12.42 -0.86
N PHE A 252 2.82 -12.90 0.37
CA PHE A 252 2.41 -12.12 1.53
C PHE A 252 3.52 -12.11 2.59
N PHE A 253 3.92 -10.91 3.02
CA PHE A 253 5.00 -10.70 3.97
C PHE A 253 4.50 -10.09 5.29
N GLY A 254 5.07 -10.54 6.38
CA GLY A 254 4.84 -10.01 7.72
C GLY A 254 6.05 -10.24 8.62
N PRO A 255 6.04 -9.69 9.86
CA PRO A 255 7.11 -9.90 10.82
C PRO A 255 7.25 -11.35 11.27
N SER A 256 8.49 -11.79 11.53
CA SER A 256 8.82 -13.18 11.89
C SER A 256 8.56 -13.56 13.36
N GLY A 257 8.39 -12.58 14.25
CA GLY A 257 8.26 -12.79 15.67
C GLY A 257 6.90 -13.34 16.11
N PHE A 258 6.71 -13.41 17.43
CA PHE A 258 5.51 -13.99 18.02
C PHE A 258 4.23 -13.33 17.48
N LEU A 259 3.29 -14.16 17.04
CA LEU A 259 2.04 -13.74 16.41
C LEU A 259 2.21 -12.70 15.27
N GLU A 260 3.36 -12.68 14.61
CA GLU A 260 3.68 -11.74 13.53
C GLU A 260 3.59 -10.25 13.95
N GLN A 261 3.80 -9.96 15.26
CA GLN A 261 3.66 -8.59 15.76
C GLN A 261 4.89 -7.73 15.52
N ARG A 262 6.09 -8.33 15.54
CA ARG A 262 7.39 -7.65 15.35
C ARG A 262 8.44 -8.56 14.75
N GLY A 263 9.54 -8.00 14.28
CA GLY A 263 10.72 -8.74 13.81
C GLY A 263 10.97 -8.63 12.32
N ALA A 264 12.01 -9.31 11.83
CA ALA A 264 12.38 -9.32 10.43
C ALA A 264 11.25 -9.83 9.52
N PRO A 265 11.19 -9.42 8.25
CA PRO A 265 10.18 -9.88 7.32
C PRO A 265 10.33 -11.39 7.03
N LYS A 266 9.20 -12.05 6.87
CA LYS A 266 9.10 -13.41 6.35
C LYS A 266 7.83 -13.59 5.52
N ARG A 267 7.78 -14.64 4.71
CA ARG A 267 6.54 -15.08 4.06
C ARG A 267 5.55 -15.58 5.11
N VAL A 268 4.32 -15.09 5.06
CA VAL A 268 3.24 -15.44 5.99
C VAL A 268 1.99 -15.89 5.23
N LYS A 269 1.03 -16.47 5.94
CA LYS A 269 -0.25 -16.91 5.36
C LYS A 269 -1.37 -15.95 5.75
N ALA A 270 -2.17 -15.56 4.77
CA ALA A 270 -3.40 -14.81 5.02
C ALA A 270 -4.51 -15.70 5.61
N ALA A 271 -5.57 -15.06 6.11
CA ALA A 271 -6.78 -15.79 6.48
C ALA A 271 -7.37 -16.52 5.25
N LYS A 272 -7.96 -17.71 5.45
CA LYS A 272 -8.46 -18.58 4.37
C LYS A 272 -9.33 -17.83 3.34
N LYS A 273 -10.19 -16.93 3.80
CA LYS A 273 -11.08 -16.10 2.98
C LYS A 273 -10.34 -15.12 2.03
N ALA A 274 -9.10 -14.78 2.30
CA ALA A 274 -8.30 -13.97 1.40
C ALA A 274 -7.87 -14.72 0.12
N TYR A 275 -7.96 -16.04 0.13
CA TYR A 275 -7.69 -16.91 -1.02
C TYR A 275 -8.97 -17.35 -1.75
N ASP A 276 -10.13 -16.77 -1.40
CA ASP A 276 -11.37 -17.02 -2.10
C ASP A 276 -11.34 -16.37 -3.48
N VAL A 277 -11.34 -17.21 -4.52
CA VAL A 277 -11.18 -16.78 -5.91
C VAL A 277 -12.43 -16.07 -6.43
N ASP A 278 -13.62 -16.50 -5.96
CA ASP A 278 -14.87 -15.91 -6.40
C ASP A 278 -15.07 -14.53 -5.79
N ASP A 279 -14.78 -14.37 -4.48
CA ASP A 279 -14.75 -13.07 -3.82
C ASP A 279 -13.71 -12.14 -4.47
N ALA A 280 -12.53 -12.65 -4.82
CA ALA A 280 -11.46 -11.86 -5.45
C ALA A 280 -11.87 -11.37 -6.85
N ARG A 281 -12.46 -12.24 -7.67
CA ARG A 281 -12.97 -11.89 -9.01
C ARG A 281 -14.10 -10.87 -8.91
N ARG A 282 -15.08 -11.11 -8.05
CA ARG A 282 -16.21 -10.21 -7.85
C ARG A 282 -15.77 -8.84 -7.33
N LEU A 283 -14.82 -8.81 -6.38
CA LEU A 283 -14.24 -7.55 -5.90
C LEU A 283 -13.53 -6.79 -7.01
N TRP A 284 -12.80 -7.49 -7.86
CA TRP A 284 -12.10 -6.88 -9.01
C TRP A 284 -13.10 -6.20 -9.96
N GLU A 285 -14.13 -6.91 -10.39
CA GLU A 285 -15.17 -6.41 -11.31
C GLU A 285 -15.88 -5.18 -10.73
N VAL A 286 -16.30 -5.26 -9.47
CA VAL A 286 -16.92 -4.12 -8.76
C VAL A 286 -15.93 -2.97 -8.60
N SER A 287 -14.65 -3.24 -8.37
CA SER A 287 -13.65 -2.18 -8.23
C SER A 287 -13.36 -1.50 -9.56
N GLU A 288 -13.33 -2.23 -10.69
CA GLU A 288 -13.22 -1.62 -12.03
C GLU A 288 -14.43 -0.71 -12.33
N GLU A 289 -15.63 -1.17 -12.02
CA GLU A 289 -16.86 -0.39 -12.20
C GLU A 289 -16.84 0.89 -11.35
N LEU A 290 -16.61 0.76 -10.03
CA LEU A 290 -16.63 1.90 -9.09
C LEU A 290 -15.49 2.88 -9.35
N ALA A 291 -14.29 2.41 -9.64
CA ALA A 291 -13.14 3.26 -9.90
C ALA A 291 -13.14 3.83 -11.34
N GLY A 292 -13.91 3.25 -12.25
CA GLY A 292 -13.91 3.62 -13.68
C GLY A 292 -12.54 3.39 -14.32
N VAL A 293 -11.83 2.32 -13.93
CA VAL A 293 -10.50 1.96 -14.42
C VAL A 293 -10.49 0.49 -14.80
N THR A 294 -10.11 0.18 -16.04
CA THR A 294 -9.94 -1.19 -16.53
C THR A 294 -8.47 -1.50 -16.71
N TYR A 295 -8.02 -2.61 -16.15
CA TYR A 295 -6.63 -3.06 -16.28
C TYR A 295 -6.35 -3.68 -17.65
N LYS A 296 -5.26 -3.27 -18.27
CA LYS A 296 -4.75 -3.80 -19.54
C LYS A 296 -3.36 -4.37 -19.31
N PHE A 297 -3.33 -5.62 -18.87
CA PHE A 297 -2.08 -6.37 -18.68
C PHE A 297 -1.36 -6.67 -20.01
#